data_6f698e5ac563bd79019ca531f53edf7a
#
_entry.id   6f698e5ac563bd79019ca531f53edf7a
#
_cell.length_a   1.000
_cell.length_b   1.000
_cell.length_c   1.000
_cell.angle_alpha   90.00
_cell.angle_beta   90.00
_cell.angle_gamma   90.00
#
_symmetry.space_group_name_H-M   'P 1'
#
loop_
_entity.id
_entity.type
_entity.pdbx_description
1 polymer ?
#
loop_
_entity_poly.entity_id
_entity_poly.type
_entity_poly.pdbx_seq_one_letter_code
_entity_poly.pdbx_strand_id
1 'polypeptide(L)'
;IVDASVGIKVAINYHRKNGVGHFFSPSHTFIDTTFLGTVSPADIRSGVGEVMKAALIHDRRLYELLDAHGERLIAERFTGTPEAAQVIKYSIDAMLECIGPDLWEEALLRPMDYGHSFSRTLEADERFFLRHGEAVAVDSLFSALIAEQKGLLPREQADGLLRVYERLGLPCSIQGISAATYKRARDEIVVHRDGLLRAPLPAGIGQCSYVDEIRDDEIEAAFARLEAFTAEFPHTTWDISKSFAADYDLDGSAAEP
;
A
#
# COMPACT_ATOMS: atom_id res chain seq x y z
N ILE A 1 1.67 12.57 -2.11
CA ILE A 1 0.49 13.44 -2.28
C ILE A 1 -0.71 12.86 -1.54
N VAL A 2 -1.02 11.58 -1.73
CA VAL A 2 -2.26 10.97 -1.21
C VAL A 2 -2.38 11.14 0.31
N ASP A 3 -1.40 10.72 1.08
CA ASP A 3 -1.43 10.87 2.54
C ASP A 3 -1.17 12.30 3.01
N ALA A 4 -0.13 12.92 2.46
CA ALA A 4 0.34 14.22 2.92
C ALA A 4 -0.63 15.37 2.65
N SER A 5 -1.55 15.23 1.67
CA SER A 5 -2.51 16.29 1.36
C SER A 5 -3.73 16.31 2.28
N VAL A 6 -4.03 15.20 2.95
CA VAL A 6 -5.23 15.02 3.78
C VAL A 6 -4.88 14.71 5.23
N GLY A 7 -3.83 13.91 5.45
CA GLY A 7 -3.46 13.46 6.79
C GLY A 7 -3.02 14.62 7.70
N ILE A 8 -3.51 14.59 8.94
CA ILE A 8 -3.12 15.54 9.98
C ILE A 8 -2.08 14.95 10.96
N LYS A 9 -1.72 13.70 10.75
CA LYS A 9 -0.76 12.97 11.57
C LYS A 9 0.66 13.22 11.07
N VAL A 10 1.47 13.86 11.90
CA VAL A 10 2.88 14.14 11.63
C VAL A 10 3.73 13.40 12.64
N ALA A 11 4.67 12.58 12.17
CA ALA A 11 5.54 11.82 13.06
C ALA A 11 6.89 11.53 12.43
N ILE A 12 7.90 11.32 13.28
CA ILE A 12 9.22 10.82 12.92
C ILE A 12 9.48 9.45 13.55
N ASN A 13 10.25 8.64 12.87
CA ASN A 13 10.69 7.37 13.40
C ASN A 13 11.79 7.59 14.45
N TYR A 14 11.53 7.15 15.68
CA TYR A 14 12.49 7.20 16.78
C TYR A 14 12.30 5.94 17.63
N HIS A 15 13.28 5.04 17.63
CA HIS A 15 13.25 3.68 18.18
C HIS A 15 12.11 2.77 17.66
N ARG A 16 11.07 3.35 17.09
CA ARG A 16 9.94 2.67 16.46
C ARG A 16 9.30 3.58 15.42
N LYS A 17 8.52 2.98 14.50
CA LYS A 17 7.72 3.75 13.53
C LYS A 17 6.79 4.72 14.26
N ASN A 18 6.78 5.99 13.81
CA ASN A 18 5.97 7.07 14.38
C ASN A 18 6.21 7.26 15.89
N GLY A 19 7.43 7.06 16.37
CA GLY A 19 7.77 7.11 17.80
C GLY A 19 7.58 8.48 18.46
N VAL A 20 7.72 9.56 17.69
CA VAL A 20 7.49 10.94 18.13
C VAL A 20 6.66 11.65 17.08
N GLY A 21 5.47 12.12 17.47
CA GLY A 21 4.56 12.77 16.54
C GLY A 21 3.44 13.54 17.22
N HIS A 22 2.63 14.19 16.40
CA HIS A 22 1.49 14.97 16.84
C HIS A 22 0.40 14.98 15.75
N PHE A 23 -0.83 15.24 16.14
CA PHE A 23 -1.93 15.51 15.23
C PHE A 23 -2.07 17.03 15.07
N PHE A 24 -1.94 17.51 13.85
CA PHE A 24 -2.09 18.94 13.55
C PHE A 24 -2.73 19.13 12.18
N SER A 25 -3.87 19.81 12.16
CA SER A 25 -4.57 20.14 10.91
C SER A 25 -4.03 21.46 10.33
N PRO A 26 -3.47 21.45 9.12
CA PRO A 26 -3.10 22.69 8.44
C PRO A 26 -4.36 23.49 8.05
N SER A 27 -4.26 24.80 8.01
CA SER A 27 -5.35 25.66 7.52
C SER A 27 -5.52 25.59 6.00
N HIS A 28 -4.44 25.30 5.28
CA HIS A 28 -4.43 25.17 3.82
C HIS A 28 -3.36 24.14 3.41
N THR A 29 -3.66 23.38 2.36
CA THR A 29 -2.72 22.50 1.70
C THR A 29 -2.60 22.88 0.23
N PHE A 30 -1.40 23.22 -0.24
CA PHE A 30 -1.11 23.53 -1.63
C PHE A 30 -0.48 22.32 -2.29
N ILE A 31 -1.08 21.86 -3.40
CA ILE A 31 -0.63 20.68 -4.14
C ILE A 31 -0.17 21.14 -5.51
N ASP A 32 1.14 21.11 -5.74
CA ASP A 32 1.73 21.37 -7.05
C ASP A 32 2.27 20.05 -7.64
N THR A 33 1.54 19.53 -8.61
CA THR A 33 1.87 18.25 -9.26
C THR A 33 3.09 18.32 -10.17
N THR A 34 3.59 19.52 -10.50
CA THR A 34 4.79 19.68 -11.34
C THR A 34 6.03 19.10 -10.66
N PHE A 35 6.09 19.09 -9.32
CA PHE A 35 7.17 18.47 -8.56
C PHE A 35 7.27 16.95 -8.73
N LEU A 36 6.20 16.27 -9.17
CA LEU A 36 6.26 14.85 -9.49
C LEU A 36 7.26 14.54 -10.61
N GLY A 37 7.52 15.50 -11.50
CA GLY A 37 8.51 15.38 -12.55
C GLY A 37 9.93 15.12 -12.08
N THR A 38 10.26 15.48 -10.82
CA THR A 38 11.59 15.29 -10.21
C THR A 38 11.66 14.10 -9.25
N VAL A 39 10.52 13.44 -9.00
CA VAL A 39 10.45 12.29 -8.09
C VAL A 39 11.01 11.04 -8.77
N SER A 40 11.72 10.19 -8.04
CA SER A 40 12.27 8.95 -8.58
C SER A 40 11.15 8.00 -9.05
N PRO A 41 11.40 7.16 -10.08
CA PRO A 41 10.41 6.15 -10.50
C PRO A 41 9.99 5.18 -9.39
N ALA A 42 10.90 4.90 -8.45
CA ALA A 42 10.61 4.04 -7.31
C ALA A 42 9.65 4.71 -6.31
N ASP A 43 9.87 6.01 -6.02
CA ASP A 43 8.97 6.77 -5.16
C ASP A 43 7.60 7.02 -5.80
N ILE A 44 7.54 7.18 -7.13
CA ILE A 44 6.26 7.22 -7.87
C ILE A 44 5.51 5.90 -7.66
N ARG A 45 6.15 4.73 -7.87
CA ARG A 45 5.52 3.43 -7.63
C ARG A 45 5.12 3.22 -6.17
N SER A 46 5.94 3.67 -5.23
CA SER A 46 5.58 3.68 -3.81
C SER A 46 4.29 4.48 -3.56
N GLY A 47 4.17 5.67 -4.16
CA GLY A 47 2.93 6.45 -4.11
C GLY A 47 1.73 5.72 -4.75
N VAL A 48 1.94 4.98 -5.83
CA VAL A 48 0.88 4.18 -6.48
C VAL A 48 0.40 3.04 -5.56
N GLY A 49 1.24 2.50 -4.69
CA GLY A 49 0.82 1.53 -3.67
C GLY A 49 -0.29 2.08 -2.78
N GLU A 50 -0.18 3.34 -2.34
CA GLU A 50 -1.21 4.03 -1.55
C GLU A 50 -2.47 4.35 -2.38
N VAL A 51 -2.32 4.72 -3.65
CA VAL A 51 -3.46 4.92 -4.55
C VAL A 51 -4.21 3.60 -4.74
N MET A 52 -3.50 2.48 -4.93
CA MET A 52 -4.09 1.16 -5.08
C MET A 52 -4.86 0.74 -3.81
N LYS A 53 -4.36 1.06 -2.62
CA LYS A 53 -5.09 0.86 -1.37
C LYS A 53 -6.47 1.51 -1.43
N ALA A 54 -6.54 2.80 -1.74
CA ALA A 54 -7.80 3.53 -1.84
C ALA A 54 -8.71 2.98 -2.97
N ALA A 55 -8.12 2.57 -4.08
CA ALA A 55 -8.82 1.96 -5.20
C ALA A 55 -9.54 0.66 -4.81
N LEU A 56 -8.90 -0.17 -4.02
CA LEU A 56 -9.43 -1.50 -3.66
C LEU A 56 -10.57 -1.44 -2.66
N ILE A 57 -10.54 -0.49 -1.72
CA ILE A 57 -11.50 -0.46 -0.61
C ILE A 57 -12.53 0.66 -0.69
N HIS A 58 -12.37 1.65 -1.60
CA HIS A 58 -13.25 2.81 -1.60
C HIS A 58 -13.69 3.25 -2.99
N ASP A 59 -12.76 3.44 -3.94
CA ASP A 59 -13.11 4.01 -5.25
C ASP A 59 -12.66 3.13 -6.43
N ARG A 60 -13.60 2.35 -6.95
CA ARG A 60 -13.37 1.48 -8.12
C ARG A 60 -12.87 2.24 -9.36
N ARG A 61 -13.22 3.52 -9.52
CA ARG A 61 -12.76 4.32 -10.67
C ARG A 61 -11.24 4.49 -10.66
N LEU A 62 -10.61 4.58 -9.47
CA LEU A 62 -9.15 4.58 -9.34
C LEU A 62 -8.54 3.29 -9.87
N TYR A 63 -9.12 2.15 -9.51
CA TYR A 63 -8.66 0.86 -10.03
C TYR A 63 -8.75 0.81 -11.56
N GLU A 64 -9.88 1.20 -12.13
CA GLU A 64 -10.11 1.20 -13.57
C GLU A 64 -9.15 2.14 -14.31
N LEU A 65 -8.85 3.32 -13.75
CA LEU A 65 -7.85 4.24 -14.31
C LEU A 65 -6.43 3.69 -14.24
N LEU A 66 -6.05 3.05 -13.13
CA LEU A 66 -4.73 2.42 -12.99
C LEU A 66 -4.59 1.19 -13.89
N ASP A 67 -5.63 0.38 -14.02
CA ASP A 67 -5.66 -0.78 -14.90
C ASP A 67 -5.50 -0.37 -16.37
N ALA A 68 -6.19 0.69 -16.81
CA ALA A 68 -6.17 1.15 -18.18
C ALA A 68 -4.94 2.01 -18.55
N HIS A 69 -4.42 2.79 -17.62
CA HIS A 69 -3.45 3.87 -17.92
C HIS A 69 -2.20 3.86 -17.03
N GLY A 70 -2.18 3.04 -15.97
CA GLY A 70 -1.20 3.14 -14.89
C GLY A 70 0.26 3.02 -15.34
N GLU A 71 0.59 2.11 -16.27
CA GLU A 71 1.96 1.97 -16.80
C GLU A 71 2.45 3.28 -17.43
N ARG A 72 1.63 3.89 -18.30
CA ARG A 72 1.94 5.18 -18.92
C ARG A 72 2.05 6.28 -17.87
N LEU A 73 1.10 6.36 -16.94
CA LEU A 73 1.08 7.39 -15.91
C LEU A 73 2.31 7.31 -14.99
N ILE A 74 2.77 6.11 -14.64
CA ILE A 74 3.99 5.90 -13.87
C ILE A 74 5.21 6.38 -14.68
N ALA A 75 5.31 5.99 -15.96
CA ALA A 75 6.41 6.40 -16.84
C ALA A 75 6.45 7.93 -17.01
N GLU A 76 5.30 8.58 -17.13
CA GLU A 76 5.13 10.04 -17.23
C GLU A 76 5.12 10.74 -15.86
N ARG A 77 5.36 10.01 -14.76
CA ARG A 77 5.38 10.54 -13.38
C ARG A 77 4.11 11.30 -13.00
N PHE A 78 2.97 10.87 -13.50
CA PHE A 78 1.67 11.51 -13.28
C PHE A 78 1.65 13.01 -13.65
N THR A 79 2.37 13.40 -14.68
CA THR A 79 2.42 14.78 -15.16
C THR A 79 1.70 14.96 -16.49
N GLY A 80 1.06 16.13 -16.67
CA GLY A 80 0.67 16.67 -17.97
C GLY A 80 -0.56 16.05 -18.65
N THR A 81 -1.22 15.04 -18.06
CA THR A 81 -2.37 14.38 -18.69
C THR A 81 -3.65 14.51 -17.84
N PRO A 82 -4.84 14.51 -18.48
CA PRO A 82 -6.11 14.54 -17.76
C PRO A 82 -6.29 13.33 -16.82
N GLU A 83 -5.86 12.13 -17.25
CA GLU A 83 -5.94 10.91 -16.45
C GLU A 83 -5.07 10.99 -15.19
N ALA A 84 -3.87 11.57 -15.29
CA ALA A 84 -3.02 11.84 -14.13
C ALA A 84 -3.72 12.74 -13.11
N ALA A 85 -4.31 13.83 -13.59
CA ALA A 85 -5.09 14.76 -12.75
C ALA A 85 -6.31 14.06 -12.10
N GLN A 86 -6.97 13.17 -12.83
CA GLN A 86 -8.10 12.40 -12.31
C GLN A 86 -7.67 11.42 -11.22
N VAL A 87 -6.59 10.67 -11.43
CA VAL A 87 -6.07 9.74 -10.40
C VAL A 87 -5.71 10.50 -9.13
N ILE A 88 -4.98 11.61 -9.24
CA ILE A 88 -4.60 12.45 -8.08
C ILE A 88 -5.87 12.97 -7.36
N LYS A 89 -6.81 13.52 -8.13
CA LYS A 89 -8.06 14.06 -7.55
C LYS A 89 -8.86 12.98 -6.83
N TYR A 90 -9.11 11.83 -7.47
CA TYR A 90 -9.92 10.78 -6.88
C TYR A 90 -9.22 10.14 -5.67
N SER A 91 -7.89 10.07 -5.68
CA SER A 91 -7.14 9.61 -4.50
C SER A 91 -7.33 10.55 -3.30
N ILE A 92 -7.28 11.86 -3.53
CA ILE A 92 -7.53 12.87 -2.50
C ILE A 92 -8.98 12.81 -2.01
N ASP A 93 -9.94 12.73 -2.94
CA ASP A 93 -11.36 12.63 -2.61
C ASP A 93 -11.61 11.37 -1.75
N ALA A 94 -11.11 10.21 -2.15
CA ALA A 94 -11.25 8.96 -1.40
C ALA A 94 -10.66 9.05 0.02
N MET A 95 -9.49 9.67 0.16
CA MET A 95 -8.89 9.89 1.48
C MET A 95 -9.74 10.85 2.32
N LEU A 96 -10.22 11.95 1.76
CA LEU A 96 -11.09 12.92 2.45
C LEU A 96 -12.42 12.28 2.89
N GLU A 97 -13.03 11.46 2.03
CA GLU A 97 -14.27 10.75 2.35
C GLU A 97 -14.09 9.73 3.47
N CYS A 98 -12.94 9.05 3.51
CA CYS A 98 -12.66 8.03 4.54
C CYS A 98 -12.15 8.62 5.86
N ILE A 99 -11.28 9.64 5.83
CA ILE A 99 -10.62 10.19 7.02
C ILE A 99 -11.38 11.43 7.55
N GLY A 100 -12.00 12.22 6.65
CA GLY A 100 -12.64 13.47 7.02
C GLY A 100 -13.65 13.38 8.17
N PRO A 101 -14.50 12.34 8.24
CA PRO A 101 -15.42 12.16 9.35
C PRO A 101 -14.75 11.89 10.70
N ASP A 102 -13.49 11.42 10.69
CA ASP A 102 -12.74 11.00 11.88
C ASP A 102 -11.25 11.36 11.75
N LEU A 103 -10.96 12.63 11.56
CA LEU A 103 -9.58 13.14 11.39
C LEU A 103 -8.65 12.80 12.56
N TRP A 104 -9.20 12.62 13.75
CA TRP A 104 -8.43 12.32 14.96
C TRP A 104 -8.24 10.83 15.21
N GLU A 105 -8.75 9.97 14.29
CA GLU A 105 -8.66 8.52 14.34
C GLU A 105 -9.20 7.92 15.67
N GLU A 106 -10.33 8.44 16.14
CA GLU A 106 -11.00 7.94 17.36
C GLU A 106 -11.80 6.67 17.10
N ALA A 107 -12.30 6.47 15.89
CA ALA A 107 -13.01 5.26 15.49
C ALA A 107 -12.06 4.07 15.36
N LEU A 108 -12.57 2.88 15.73
CA LEU A 108 -11.80 1.63 15.65
C LEU A 108 -11.91 0.95 14.28
N LEU A 109 -12.94 1.29 13.48
CA LEU A 109 -13.15 0.77 12.13
C LEU A 109 -12.76 1.85 11.12
N ARG A 110 -11.57 1.73 10.57
CA ARG A 110 -11.00 2.72 9.64
C ARG A 110 -10.69 2.05 8.30
N PRO A 111 -11.35 2.45 7.21
CA PRO A 111 -11.08 1.87 5.90
C PRO A 111 -9.61 2.04 5.48
N MET A 112 -9.01 3.20 5.76
CA MET A 112 -7.63 3.51 5.39
C MET A 112 -6.56 2.75 6.19
N ASP A 113 -6.95 1.93 7.18
CA ASP A 113 -6.07 0.93 7.79
C ASP A 113 -5.84 -0.30 6.89
N TYR A 114 -6.54 -0.42 5.74
CA TYR A 114 -6.21 -1.41 4.71
C TYR A 114 -4.77 -1.22 4.22
N GLY A 115 -4.06 -2.31 3.98
CA GLY A 115 -2.64 -2.26 3.69
C GLY A 115 -1.74 -1.94 4.90
N HIS A 116 -2.33 -1.89 6.11
CA HIS A 116 -1.60 -1.63 7.37
C HIS A 116 -1.81 -2.74 8.42
N SER A 117 -2.29 -3.90 7.98
CA SER A 117 -2.42 -5.07 8.86
C SER A 117 -1.12 -5.84 9.00
N PHE A 118 -0.32 -5.91 7.95
CA PHE A 118 0.96 -6.63 7.91
C PHE A 118 2.14 -5.69 7.65
N SER A 119 1.93 -4.60 6.91
CA SER A 119 3.00 -3.69 6.46
C SER A 119 3.81 -3.09 7.59
N ARG A 120 3.20 -2.86 8.76
CA ARG A 120 3.91 -2.30 9.94
C ARG A 120 5.08 -3.19 10.37
N THR A 121 4.86 -4.51 10.41
CA THR A 121 5.90 -5.49 10.74
C THR A 121 6.92 -5.62 9.60
N LEU A 122 6.47 -5.56 8.34
CA LEU A 122 7.33 -5.64 7.16
C LEU A 122 8.24 -4.40 7.06
N GLU A 123 7.71 -3.22 7.31
CA GLU A 123 8.44 -1.95 7.25
C GLU A 123 9.43 -1.78 8.44
N ALA A 124 9.11 -2.38 9.59
CA ALA A 124 9.99 -2.36 10.76
C ALA A 124 11.15 -3.36 10.64
N ASP A 125 11.11 -4.28 9.69
CA ASP A 125 12.16 -5.28 9.50
C ASP A 125 13.29 -4.70 8.66
N GLU A 126 14.40 -4.33 9.33
CA GLU A 126 15.57 -3.71 8.70
C GLU A 126 16.22 -4.57 7.60
N ARG A 127 15.87 -5.85 7.48
CA ARG A 127 16.34 -6.71 6.40
C ARG A 127 15.76 -6.31 5.05
N PHE A 128 14.60 -5.67 5.04
CA PHE A 128 13.88 -5.38 3.80
C PHE A 128 14.13 -3.96 3.27
N PHE A 129 14.28 -2.95 4.14
CA PHE A 129 14.43 -1.54 3.72
C PHE A 129 13.36 -1.08 2.72
N LEU A 130 12.12 -1.44 2.98
CA LEU A 130 10.98 -1.06 2.14
C LEU A 130 10.65 0.43 2.28
N ARG A 131 10.30 1.06 1.15
CA ARG A 131 9.53 2.31 1.20
C ARG A 131 8.13 2.02 1.76
N HIS A 132 7.55 3.01 2.41
CA HIS A 132 6.22 2.86 3.00
C HIS A 132 5.19 2.30 2.01
N GLY A 133 5.03 2.92 0.85
CA GLY A 133 4.05 2.47 -0.14
C GLY A 133 4.38 1.12 -0.79
N GLU A 134 5.66 0.67 -0.78
CA GLU A 134 6.03 -0.69 -1.18
C GLU A 134 5.51 -1.71 -0.16
N ALA A 135 5.68 -1.44 1.13
CA ALA A 135 5.14 -2.29 2.19
C ALA A 135 3.61 -2.34 2.16
N VAL A 136 2.97 -1.17 1.94
CA VAL A 136 1.52 -1.06 1.78
C VAL A 136 1.02 -1.81 0.54
N ALA A 137 1.74 -1.76 -0.59
CA ALA A 137 1.38 -2.52 -1.79
C ALA A 137 1.40 -4.03 -1.52
N VAL A 138 2.47 -4.55 -0.90
CA VAL A 138 2.58 -5.97 -0.54
C VAL A 138 1.46 -6.39 0.42
N ASP A 139 1.19 -5.61 1.47
CA ASP A 139 0.11 -5.88 2.42
C ASP A 139 -1.25 -5.85 1.74
N SER A 140 -1.53 -4.81 0.94
CA SER A 140 -2.81 -4.66 0.24
C SER A 140 -3.09 -5.83 -0.68
N LEU A 141 -2.10 -6.28 -1.45
CA LEU A 141 -2.26 -7.46 -2.30
C LEU A 141 -2.49 -8.73 -1.47
N PHE A 142 -1.68 -8.94 -0.43
CA PHE A 142 -1.84 -10.11 0.44
C PHE A 142 -3.19 -10.11 1.15
N SER A 143 -3.64 -8.96 1.66
CA SER A 143 -4.96 -8.79 2.27
C SER A 143 -6.11 -9.04 1.26
N ALA A 144 -5.91 -8.70 -0.03
CA ALA A 144 -6.87 -9.04 -1.08
C ALA A 144 -6.94 -10.55 -1.34
N LEU A 145 -5.81 -11.26 -1.29
CA LEU A 145 -5.78 -12.73 -1.38
C LEU A 145 -6.44 -13.39 -0.15
N ILE A 146 -6.31 -12.82 1.04
CA ILE A 146 -7.07 -13.23 2.23
C ILE A 146 -8.58 -13.01 2.00
N ALA A 147 -8.97 -11.87 1.45
CA ALA A 147 -10.37 -11.58 1.12
C ALA A 147 -10.96 -12.60 0.13
N GLU A 148 -10.16 -13.07 -0.82
CA GLU A 148 -10.55 -14.17 -1.72
C GLU A 148 -10.78 -15.47 -0.94
N GLN A 149 -9.87 -15.85 -0.03
CA GLN A 149 -10.06 -17.08 0.78
C GLN A 149 -11.32 -17.02 1.64
N LYS A 150 -11.71 -15.82 2.06
CA LYS A 150 -12.95 -15.57 2.81
C LYS A 150 -14.20 -15.47 1.93
N GLY A 151 -14.06 -15.52 0.60
CA GLY A 151 -15.17 -15.34 -0.34
C GLY A 151 -15.70 -13.89 -0.43
N LEU A 152 -14.96 -12.91 0.10
CA LEU A 152 -15.29 -11.49 0.02
C LEU A 152 -14.91 -10.90 -1.34
N LEU A 153 -13.77 -11.32 -1.89
CA LEU A 153 -13.29 -10.91 -3.21
C LEU A 153 -13.43 -12.07 -4.20
N PRO A 154 -14.14 -11.89 -5.33
CA PRO A 154 -14.22 -12.92 -6.37
C PRO A 154 -12.82 -13.27 -6.92
N ARG A 155 -12.58 -14.56 -7.19
CA ARG A 155 -11.30 -15.05 -7.72
C ARG A 155 -10.86 -14.32 -8.98
N GLU A 156 -11.77 -14.05 -9.90
CA GLU A 156 -11.49 -13.32 -11.13
C GLU A 156 -10.92 -11.92 -10.87
N GLN A 157 -11.46 -11.22 -9.85
CA GLN A 157 -10.96 -9.90 -9.45
C GLN A 157 -9.58 -10.00 -8.80
N ALA A 158 -9.34 -11.04 -8.00
CA ALA A 158 -8.02 -11.28 -7.40
C ALA A 158 -6.96 -11.65 -8.46
N ASP A 159 -7.32 -12.45 -9.49
CA ASP A 159 -6.46 -12.74 -10.64
C ASP A 159 -6.15 -11.47 -11.45
N GLY A 160 -7.16 -10.64 -11.69
CA GLY A 160 -7.00 -9.33 -12.34
C GLY A 160 -6.05 -8.42 -11.57
N LEU A 161 -6.22 -8.37 -10.24
CA LEU A 161 -5.40 -7.54 -9.37
C LEU A 161 -3.91 -7.96 -9.41
N LEU A 162 -3.60 -9.24 -9.35
CA LEU A 162 -2.23 -9.75 -9.48
C LEU A 162 -1.58 -9.28 -10.79
N ARG A 163 -2.31 -9.32 -11.91
CA ARG A 163 -1.81 -8.85 -13.21
C ARG A 163 -1.63 -7.33 -13.28
N VAL A 164 -2.51 -6.58 -12.62
CA VAL A 164 -2.36 -5.11 -12.52
C VAL A 164 -1.11 -4.77 -11.72
N TYR A 165 -0.85 -5.44 -10.60
CA TYR A 165 0.36 -5.24 -9.82
C TYR A 165 1.63 -5.53 -10.63
N GLU A 166 1.64 -6.64 -11.37
CA GLU A 166 2.75 -7.01 -12.25
C GLU A 166 3.00 -5.92 -13.30
N ARG A 167 1.99 -5.48 -14.05
CA ARG A 167 2.12 -4.46 -15.08
C ARG A 167 2.56 -3.10 -14.54
N LEU A 168 2.08 -2.71 -13.36
CA LEU A 168 2.47 -1.44 -12.74
C LEU A 168 3.86 -1.48 -12.10
N GLY A 169 4.50 -2.65 -12.05
CA GLY A 169 5.78 -2.85 -11.37
C GLY A 169 5.68 -2.65 -9.85
N LEU A 170 4.51 -2.92 -9.27
CA LEU A 170 4.33 -2.93 -7.82
C LEU A 170 4.85 -4.25 -7.24
N PRO A 171 5.46 -4.24 -6.05
CA PRO A 171 5.90 -5.47 -5.42
C PRO A 171 4.69 -6.32 -5.00
N CYS A 172 4.71 -7.59 -5.41
CA CYS A 172 3.73 -8.58 -4.97
C CYS A 172 4.18 -9.29 -3.70
N SER A 173 5.50 -9.52 -3.56
CA SER A 173 6.10 -10.24 -2.43
C SER A 173 7.48 -9.66 -2.12
N ILE A 174 8.10 -10.17 -1.06
CA ILE A 174 9.43 -9.78 -0.58
C ILE A 174 10.29 -11.03 -0.54
N GLN A 175 11.53 -10.95 -1.01
CA GLN A 175 12.47 -12.05 -0.97
C GLN A 175 12.74 -12.51 0.48
N GLY A 176 12.56 -13.79 0.74
CA GLY A 176 12.78 -14.39 2.06
C GLY A 176 11.63 -14.20 3.06
N ILE A 177 10.49 -13.62 2.63
CA ILE A 177 9.27 -13.62 3.45
C ILE A 177 8.67 -15.04 3.51
N SER A 178 7.89 -15.31 4.56
CA SER A 178 7.19 -16.58 4.74
C SER A 178 5.79 -16.39 5.31
N ALA A 179 4.94 -17.39 5.22
CA ALA A 179 3.63 -17.41 5.87
C ALA A 179 3.74 -17.14 7.39
N ALA A 180 4.82 -17.62 8.03
CA ALA A 180 5.08 -17.38 9.44
C ALA A 180 5.29 -15.88 9.76
N THR A 181 5.85 -15.11 8.83
CA THR A 181 5.99 -13.64 8.97
C THR A 181 4.61 -12.97 9.02
N TYR A 182 3.70 -13.37 8.14
CA TYR A 182 2.33 -12.82 8.12
C TYR A 182 1.52 -13.24 9.35
N LYS A 183 1.68 -14.49 9.84
CA LYS A 183 1.04 -14.94 11.08
C LYS A 183 1.50 -14.11 12.28
N ARG A 184 2.80 -13.89 12.41
CA ARG A 184 3.36 -13.04 13.47
C ARG A 184 2.83 -11.60 13.37
N ALA A 185 2.81 -11.02 12.18
CA ALA A 185 2.30 -9.66 11.97
C ALA A 185 0.82 -9.52 12.36
N ARG A 186 -0.02 -10.51 12.01
CA ARG A 186 -1.42 -10.58 12.45
C ARG A 186 -1.52 -10.60 13.98
N ASP A 187 -0.74 -11.43 14.65
CA ASP A 187 -0.79 -11.57 16.10
C ASP A 187 -0.35 -10.29 16.81
N GLU A 188 0.67 -9.60 16.29
CA GLU A 188 1.12 -8.31 16.80
C GLU A 188 0.01 -7.24 16.73
N ILE A 189 -0.74 -7.20 15.62
CA ILE A 189 -1.80 -6.20 15.46
C ILE A 189 -3.01 -6.45 16.36
N VAL A 190 -3.37 -7.70 16.62
CA VAL A 190 -4.46 -8.05 17.54
C VAL A 190 -4.18 -7.52 18.94
N VAL A 191 -2.94 -7.61 19.41
CA VAL A 191 -2.52 -7.06 20.70
C VAL A 191 -2.71 -5.53 20.75
N HIS A 192 -2.45 -4.83 19.63
CA HIS A 192 -2.59 -3.37 19.56
C HIS A 192 -4.04 -2.88 19.39
N ARG A 193 -4.98 -3.76 19.05
CA ARG A 193 -6.38 -3.42 18.76
C ARG A 193 -7.38 -4.04 19.75
N ASP A 194 -7.03 -4.09 21.02
CA ASP A 194 -7.90 -4.57 22.11
C ASP A 194 -8.42 -6.00 21.91
N GLY A 195 -7.60 -6.87 21.32
CA GLY A 195 -7.91 -8.28 21.14
C GLY A 195 -8.76 -8.62 19.92
N LEU A 196 -9.15 -7.65 19.10
CA LEU A 196 -9.85 -7.86 17.83
C LEU A 196 -9.01 -7.36 16.66
N LEU A 197 -9.01 -8.10 15.56
CA LEU A 197 -8.21 -7.74 14.38
C LEU A 197 -8.74 -6.49 13.67
N ARG A 198 -10.08 -6.37 13.54
CA ARG A 198 -10.75 -5.26 12.83
C ARG A 198 -10.08 -4.91 11.51
N ALA A 199 -9.63 -5.93 10.77
CA ALA A 199 -8.93 -5.73 9.51
C ALA A 199 -9.91 -5.33 8.42
N PRO A 200 -9.72 -4.17 7.76
CA PRO A 200 -10.44 -3.86 6.53
C PRO A 200 -9.94 -4.76 5.41
N LEU A 201 -10.87 -5.34 4.65
CA LEU A 201 -10.61 -6.19 3.48
C LEU A 201 -11.52 -5.75 2.33
N PRO A 202 -11.11 -5.93 1.06
CA PRO A 202 -11.96 -5.63 -0.08
C PRO A 202 -13.12 -6.66 -0.17
N ALA A 203 -14.35 -6.14 -0.25
CA ALA A 203 -15.56 -6.92 -0.54
C ALA A 203 -16.02 -6.68 -1.98
N GLY A 204 -15.21 -7.10 -2.94
CA GLY A 204 -15.18 -6.59 -4.29
C GLY A 204 -14.32 -5.33 -4.39
N ILE A 205 -13.84 -5.01 -5.61
CA ILE A 205 -13.01 -3.82 -5.86
C ILE A 205 -13.82 -2.55 -5.59
N GLY A 206 -13.27 -1.64 -4.79
CA GLY A 206 -13.90 -0.37 -4.41
C GLY A 206 -14.88 -0.47 -3.24
N GLN A 207 -14.91 -1.58 -2.53
CA GLN A 207 -15.79 -1.79 -1.38
C GLN A 207 -15.02 -2.40 -0.21
N CYS A 208 -15.29 -1.94 1.01
CA CYS A 208 -14.64 -2.36 2.23
C CYS A 208 -15.59 -3.18 3.12
N SER A 209 -15.06 -4.26 3.70
CA SER A 209 -15.67 -5.01 4.80
C SER A 209 -14.63 -5.21 5.90
N TYR A 210 -15.08 -5.47 7.13
CA TYR A 210 -14.18 -5.68 8.26
C TYR A 210 -14.27 -7.12 8.75
N VAL A 211 -13.13 -7.68 9.14
CA VAL A 211 -13.04 -9.01 9.73
C VAL A 211 -12.29 -8.94 11.06
N ASP A 212 -12.77 -9.69 12.04
CA ASP A 212 -12.13 -9.77 13.37
C ASP A 212 -11.17 -10.95 13.50
N GLU A 213 -11.15 -11.83 12.50
CA GLU A 213 -10.29 -13.01 12.48
C GLU A 213 -9.71 -13.25 11.09
N ILE A 214 -8.42 -13.59 11.03
CA ILE A 214 -7.76 -14.21 9.89
C ILE A 214 -7.07 -15.48 10.40
N ARG A 215 -7.52 -16.64 9.89
CA ARG A 215 -7.03 -17.94 10.34
C ARG A 215 -5.71 -18.30 9.68
N ASP A 216 -4.98 -19.22 10.30
CA ASP A 216 -3.70 -19.72 9.79
C ASP A 216 -3.82 -20.38 8.41
N ASP A 217 -4.89 -21.15 8.20
CA ASP A 217 -5.16 -21.80 6.90
C ASP A 217 -5.44 -20.79 5.78
N GLU A 218 -6.09 -19.67 6.08
CA GLU A 218 -6.32 -18.58 5.14
C GLU A 218 -5.01 -17.87 4.75
N ILE A 219 -4.13 -17.64 5.73
CA ILE A 219 -2.78 -17.09 5.49
C ILE A 219 -1.95 -18.04 4.63
N GLU A 220 -1.93 -19.33 4.95
CA GLU A 220 -1.18 -20.33 4.19
C GLU A 220 -1.67 -20.45 2.75
N ALA A 221 -2.99 -20.47 2.54
CA ALA A 221 -3.58 -20.56 1.20
C ALA A 221 -3.30 -19.28 0.37
N ALA A 222 -3.43 -18.09 0.97
CA ALA A 222 -3.10 -16.84 0.31
C ALA A 222 -1.61 -16.76 -0.03
N PHE A 223 -0.73 -17.21 0.88
CA PHE A 223 0.71 -17.22 0.68
C PHE A 223 1.12 -18.20 -0.44
N ALA A 224 0.60 -19.42 -0.43
CA ALA A 224 0.86 -20.40 -1.49
C ALA A 224 0.44 -19.87 -2.88
N ARG A 225 -0.68 -19.14 -2.96
CA ARG A 225 -1.12 -18.51 -4.19
C ARG A 225 -0.16 -17.41 -4.65
N LEU A 226 0.32 -16.60 -3.70
CA LEU A 226 1.29 -15.55 -3.97
C LEU A 226 2.62 -16.14 -4.46
N GLU A 227 3.10 -17.21 -3.82
CA GLU A 227 4.31 -17.93 -4.24
C GLU A 227 4.18 -18.50 -5.66
N ALA A 228 3.04 -19.09 -6.00
CA ALA A 228 2.79 -19.59 -7.36
C ALA A 228 2.85 -18.47 -8.39
N PHE A 229 2.26 -17.31 -8.10
CA PHE A 229 2.31 -16.15 -8.98
C PHE A 229 3.73 -15.58 -9.13
N THR A 230 4.44 -15.40 -8.05
CA THR A 230 5.81 -14.85 -8.08
C THR A 230 6.83 -15.81 -8.68
N ALA A 231 6.57 -17.12 -8.66
CA ALA A 231 7.36 -18.10 -9.40
C ALA A 231 7.21 -17.95 -10.93
N GLU A 232 6.01 -17.60 -11.40
CA GLU A 232 5.76 -17.27 -12.82
C GLU A 232 6.31 -15.88 -13.18
N PHE A 233 6.21 -14.91 -12.27
CA PHE A 233 6.62 -13.51 -12.45
C PHE A 233 7.67 -13.09 -11.39
N PRO A 234 8.93 -13.60 -11.44
CA PRO A 234 9.93 -13.35 -10.40
C PRO A 234 10.30 -11.88 -10.20
N HIS A 235 10.17 -11.06 -11.24
CA HIS A 235 10.44 -9.63 -11.20
C HIS A 235 9.48 -8.85 -10.28
N THR A 236 8.34 -9.44 -9.91
CA THR A 236 7.38 -8.86 -8.95
C THR A 236 7.78 -9.07 -7.49
N THR A 237 8.80 -9.89 -7.24
CA THR A 237 9.37 -10.05 -5.90
C THR A 237 10.34 -8.90 -5.63
N TRP A 238 10.09 -8.20 -4.54
CA TRP A 238 11.00 -7.18 -4.05
C TRP A 238 12.24 -7.81 -3.42
N ASP A 239 13.40 -7.25 -3.69
CA ASP A 239 14.66 -7.63 -3.06
C ASP A 239 15.48 -6.38 -2.67
N ILE A 240 16.53 -6.57 -1.87
CA ILE A 240 17.33 -5.47 -1.32
C ILE A 240 17.99 -4.59 -2.39
N SER A 241 18.25 -5.11 -3.60
CA SER A 241 18.81 -4.32 -4.71
C SER A 241 17.85 -3.27 -5.23
N LYS A 242 16.55 -3.39 -4.91
CA LYS A 242 15.50 -2.43 -5.24
C LYS A 242 15.21 -1.44 -4.10
N SER A 243 15.95 -1.54 -2.98
CA SER A 243 15.76 -0.66 -1.84
C SER A 243 16.14 0.79 -2.16
N PHE A 244 15.66 1.72 -1.35
CA PHE A 244 16.08 3.13 -1.48
C PHE A 244 17.57 3.32 -1.22
N ALA A 245 18.23 2.39 -0.53
CA ALA A 245 19.69 2.40 -0.35
C ALA A 245 20.44 2.19 -1.68
N ALA A 246 19.82 1.51 -2.65
CA ALA A 246 20.38 1.33 -3.98
C ALA A 246 20.21 2.59 -4.87
N ASP A 247 19.26 3.47 -4.56
CA ASP A 247 19.08 4.75 -5.29
C ASP A 247 20.09 5.81 -4.84
N TYR A 248 20.64 5.66 -3.64
CA TYR A 248 21.72 6.47 -3.10
C TYR A 248 22.94 5.58 -3.03
N ASP A 249 23.88 5.79 -3.92
CA ASP A 249 25.18 5.10 -3.92
C ASP A 249 25.92 5.41 -2.61
N LEU A 250 25.65 4.61 -1.56
CA LEU A 250 26.16 4.81 -0.20
C LEU A 250 27.64 4.48 -0.09
N ASP A 251 28.28 3.99 -1.15
CA ASP A 251 29.74 3.80 -1.25
C ASP A 251 30.48 5.00 -1.83
N GLY A 252 29.79 6.14 -2.03
CA GLY A 252 30.45 7.45 -2.28
C GLY A 252 30.78 7.76 -3.73
N SER A 253 30.30 7.01 -4.70
CA SER A 253 30.29 7.38 -6.10
C SER A 253 28.94 8.00 -6.46
N ALA A 254 28.80 9.32 -6.26
CA ALA A 254 27.63 10.03 -6.75
C ALA A 254 27.53 9.83 -8.27
N ALA A 255 26.44 9.24 -8.75
CA ALA A 255 26.10 9.32 -10.15
C ALA A 255 25.97 10.81 -10.50
N GLU A 256 26.85 11.32 -11.35
CA GLU A 256 26.77 12.69 -11.87
C GLU A 256 25.44 12.86 -12.63
N PRO A 257 24.86 14.08 -12.59
CA PRO A 257 23.50 14.36 -13.08
C PRO A 257 23.30 14.20 -14.57
#